data_ada7a5cfc260612a812202d780578b08
#
_entry.id   ada7a5cfc260612a812202d780578b08
#
_cell.length_a   1.000
_cell.length_b   1.000
_cell.length_c   1.000
_cell.angle_alpha   90.00
_cell.angle_beta   90.00
_cell.angle_gamma   90.00
#
_symmetry.space_group_name_H-M   'P 1'
#
loop_
_entity.id
_entity.type
_entity.pdbx_description
1 polymer ?
#
loop_
_entity_poly.entity_id
_entity_poly.type
_entity_poly.pdbx_seq_one_letter_code
_entity_poly.pdbx_strand_id
1 'polypeptide(L)'
;CVTHPRGNLFVAVMYLFAITAFLSMWMSNTATAAMMLPLAMGILSKLDKEKEHNTYVFVLLGIAYSASIGGMGTLVGSPPNAIVASNLHLTFSDWLWYGLPIMIILMPLMVGTLFIVFKPKLNLRFEQNFERIEMNGQRVLTLVIFGVIALCWVFSSYINPIISGVFGLAKNIGSFDSVVALLAAVIICSTGVANWKQIQESTDWGVLMLFGGGLTLSAV
;
A
#
# COMPACT_ATOMS: atom_id res chain seq x y z
N CYS A 1 2.45 -0.55 39.71
CA CYS A 1 3.56 -0.26 38.78
C CYS A 1 3.22 -0.97 37.46
N VAL A 2 2.65 -0.25 36.51
CA VAL A 2 2.47 -0.76 35.14
C VAL A 2 3.80 -0.49 34.44
N THR A 3 4.57 -1.55 34.21
CA THR A 3 5.79 -1.47 33.43
C THR A 3 5.40 -1.18 31.97
N HIS A 4 5.54 0.08 31.55
CA HIS A 4 5.40 0.44 30.14
C HIS A 4 6.47 -0.28 29.35
N PRO A 5 6.15 -1.04 28.30
CA PRO A 5 7.14 -1.69 27.48
C PRO A 5 8.03 -0.63 26.82
N ARG A 6 9.31 -0.65 27.16
CA ARG A 6 10.32 0.21 26.54
C ARG A 6 10.52 -0.23 25.10
N GLY A 7 10.03 0.55 24.14
CA GLY A 7 10.20 0.27 22.72
C GLY A 7 11.63 0.54 22.27
N ASN A 8 12.16 -0.32 21.42
CA ASN A 8 13.44 -0.11 20.74
C ASN A 8 13.18 0.70 19.47
N LEU A 9 13.85 1.84 19.29
CA LEU A 9 13.68 2.71 18.12
C LEU A 9 13.95 1.97 16.82
N PHE A 10 14.96 1.10 16.78
CA PHE A 10 15.24 0.27 15.61
C PHE A 10 14.02 -0.56 15.20
N VAL A 11 13.43 -1.26 16.15
CA VAL A 11 12.26 -2.12 15.90
C VAL A 11 11.06 -1.30 15.41
N ALA A 12 10.80 -0.15 16.05
CA ALA A 12 9.70 0.73 15.65
C ALA A 12 9.88 1.27 14.21
N VAL A 13 11.10 1.66 13.84
CA VAL A 13 11.41 2.15 12.50
C VAL A 13 11.29 1.03 11.45
N MET A 14 11.74 -0.18 11.77
CA MET A 14 11.58 -1.33 10.88
C MET A 14 10.10 -1.68 10.65
N TYR A 15 9.28 -1.68 11.71
CA TYR A 15 7.83 -1.85 11.56
C TYR A 15 7.21 -0.71 10.74
N LEU A 16 7.64 0.53 10.96
CA LEU A 16 7.17 1.67 10.20
C LEU A 16 7.44 1.49 8.70
N PHE A 17 8.65 1.06 8.32
CA PHE A 17 9.00 0.78 6.92
C PHE A 17 8.21 -0.40 6.35
N ALA A 18 8.07 -1.48 7.09
CA ALA A 18 7.30 -2.65 6.67
C ALA A 18 5.81 -2.32 6.46
N ILE A 19 5.20 -1.59 7.40
CA ILE A 19 3.80 -1.14 7.28
C ILE A 19 3.65 -0.17 6.10
N THR A 20 4.60 0.76 5.92
CA THR A 20 4.60 1.69 4.78
C THR A 20 4.62 0.91 3.47
N ALA A 21 5.53 -0.04 3.31
CA ALA A 21 5.60 -0.86 2.11
C ALA A 21 4.32 -1.67 1.88
N PHE A 22 3.78 -2.28 2.94
CA PHE A 22 2.54 -3.06 2.85
C PHE A 22 1.34 -2.19 2.45
N LEU A 23 1.17 -1.02 3.05
CA LEU A 23 0.07 -0.11 2.69
C LEU A 23 0.22 0.42 1.26
N SER A 24 1.44 0.71 0.83
CA SER A 24 1.71 1.20 -0.52
C SER A 24 1.47 0.16 -1.62
N MET A 25 1.36 -1.11 -1.29
CA MET A 25 0.88 -2.13 -2.22
C MET A 25 -0.57 -1.89 -2.67
N TRP A 26 -1.37 -1.18 -1.86
CA TRP A 26 -2.81 -1.01 -2.06
C TRP A 26 -3.23 0.44 -2.29
N MET A 27 -2.34 1.38 -2.03
CA MET A 27 -2.57 2.81 -2.10
C MET A 27 -1.45 3.48 -2.92
N SER A 28 -1.68 4.71 -3.40
CA SER A 28 -0.61 5.45 -4.05
C SER A 28 0.56 5.72 -3.10
N ASN A 29 1.79 5.68 -3.62
CA ASN A 29 3.02 5.90 -2.85
C ASN A 29 2.99 7.24 -2.10
N THR A 30 2.49 8.28 -2.76
CA THR A 30 2.38 9.64 -2.18
C THR A 30 1.41 9.67 -1.01
N ALA A 31 0.21 9.07 -1.16
CA ALA A 31 -0.78 9.01 -0.08
C ALA A 31 -0.26 8.21 1.11
N THR A 32 0.39 7.08 0.84
CA THR A 32 1.00 6.25 1.89
C THR A 32 2.10 7.01 2.63
N ALA A 33 3.02 7.66 1.90
CA ALA A 33 4.09 8.45 2.53
C ALA A 33 3.52 9.59 3.37
N ALA A 34 2.52 10.32 2.85
CA ALA A 34 1.86 11.42 3.57
C ALA A 34 1.16 10.95 4.85
N MET A 35 0.52 9.77 4.82
CA MET A 35 -0.14 9.16 6.00
C MET A 35 0.88 8.71 7.06
N MET A 36 2.03 8.19 6.64
CA MET A 36 3.05 7.66 7.54
C MET A 36 3.96 8.75 8.11
N LEU A 37 4.03 9.92 7.48
CA LEU A 37 4.85 11.04 7.93
C LEU A 37 4.51 11.53 9.34
N PRO A 38 3.23 11.77 9.73
CA PRO A 38 2.88 12.16 11.10
C PRO A 38 3.29 11.11 12.15
N LEU A 39 3.17 9.83 11.83
CA LEU A 39 3.61 8.73 12.72
C LEU A 39 5.12 8.75 12.92
N ALA A 40 5.87 8.93 11.85
CA ALA A 40 7.31 9.09 11.90
C ALA A 40 7.71 10.31 12.73
N MET A 41 7.09 11.45 12.48
CA MET A 41 7.35 12.69 13.23
C MET A 41 7.00 12.53 14.72
N GLY A 42 5.96 11.77 15.06
CA GLY A 42 5.62 11.43 16.45
C GLY A 42 6.73 10.62 17.15
N ILE A 43 7.37 9.68 16.43
CA ILE A 43 8.51 8.92 16.94
C ILE A 43 9.75 9.83 17.05
N LEU A 44 10.03 10.61 16.01
CA LEU A 44 11.21 11.47 15.89
C LEU A 44 11.16 12.68 16.82
N SER A 45 9.98 13.20 17.17
CA SER A 45 9.82 14.37 18.06
C SER A 45 10.44 14.21 19.44
N LYS A 46 10.70 12.95 19.84
CA LYS A 46 11.38 12.61 21.11
C LYS A 46 12.90 12.68 21.02
N LEU A 47 13.44 12.92 19.83
CA LEU A 47 14.88 13.01 19.56
C LEU A 47 15.30 14.47 19.37
N ASP A 48 16.52 14.80 19.77
CA ASP A 48 17.12 16.10 19.49
C ASP A 48 17.47 16.21 18.00
N LYS A 49 16.75 17.05 17.27
CA LYS A 49 16.87 17.20 15.83
C LYS A 49 18.27 17.60 15.37
N GLU A 50 18.97 18.43 16.13
CA GLU A 50 20.31 18.89 15.78
C GLU A 50 21.37 17.81 15.95
N LYS A 51 21.24 17.02 17.04
CA LYS A 51 22.20 15.94 17.35
C LYS A 51 21.94 14.65 16.57
N GLU A 52 20.70 14.42 16.17
CA GLU A 52 20.25 13.16 15.54
C GLU A 52 19.75 13.38 14.10
N HIS A 53 20.28 14.41 13.41
CA HIS A 53 19.91 14.77 12.04
C HIS A 53 19.94 13.56 11.09
N ASN A 54 20.98 12.74 11.15
CA ASN A 54 21.12 11.54 10.32
C ASN A 54 20.01 10.51 10.57
N THR A 55 19.53 10.38 11.80
CA THR A 55 18.40 9.50 12.15
C THR A 55 17.10 10.03 11.57
N TYR A 56 16.88 11.33 11.60
CA TYR A 56 15.72 11.97 10.94
C TYR A 56 15.73 11.70 9.43
N VAL A 57 16.86 11.95 8.76
CA VAL A 57 16.98 11.72 7.31
C VAL A 57 16.78 10.25 6.97
N PHE A 58 17.39 9.33 7.74
CA PHE A 58 17.20 7.90 7.56
C PHE A 58 15.73 7.47 7.62
N VAL A 59 14.99 7.94 8.62
CA VAL A 59 13.58 7.56 8.80
C VAL A 59 12.71 8.16 7.71
N LEU A 60 12.88 9.43 7.38
CA LEU A 60 12.06 10.11 6.38
C LEU A 60 12.29 9.58 4.96
N LEU A 61 13.56 9.39 4.56
CA LEU A 61 13.90 8.76 3.28
C LEU A 61 13.47 7.29 3.26
N GLY A 62 13.63 6.59 4.38
CA GLY A 62 13.18 5.21 4.51
C GLY A 62 11.68 5.05 4.25
N ILE A 63 10.83 5.96 4.74
CA ILE A 63 9.39 5.99 4.43
C ILE A 63 9.15 6.22 2.94
N ALA A 64 9.79 7.23 2.35
CA ALA A 64 9.61 7.56 0.95
C ALA A 64 9.99 6.39 0.03
N TYR A 65 11.13 5.76 0.29
CA TYR A 65 11.57 4.59 -0.47
C TYR A 65 10.75 3.34 -0.16
N SER A 66 10.33 3.13 1.11
CA SER A 66 9.43 2.02 1.45
C SER A 66 8.09 2.13 0.73
N ALA A 67 7.55 3.34 0.59
CA ALA A 67 6.35 3.57 -0.19
C ALA A 67 6.58 3.27 -1.68
N SER A 68 7.68 3.73 -2.26
CA SER A 68 8.00 3.50 -3.67
C SER A 68 8.25 2.02 -3.98
N ILE A 69 9.02 1.33 -3.14
CA ILE A 69 9.32 -0.10 -3.29
C ILE A 69 8.06 -0.94 -3.03
N GLY A 70 7.29 -0.61 -2.00
CA GLY A 70 6.02 -1.28 -1.68
C GLY A 70 5.03 -1.21 -2.83
N GLY A 71 4.92 -0.04 -3.47
CA GLY A 71 4.05 0.15 -4.64
C GLY A 71 4.37 -0.74 -5.84
N MET A 72 5.57 -1.32 -5.93
CA MET A 72 5.91 -2.30 -6.96
C MET A 72 5.36 -3.69 -6.65
N GLY A 73 4.99 -3.97 -5.41
CA GLY A 73 4.58 -5.31 -4.95
C GLY A 73 3.28 -5.81 -5.55
N THR A 74 2.34 -4.93 -5.89
CA THR A 74 1.07 -5.31 -6.54
C THR A 74 0.82 -4.50 -7.81
N LEU A 75 -0.11 -4.98 -8.62
CA LEU A 75 -0.54 -4.30 -9.84
C LEU A 75 -1.17 -2.93 -9.56
N VAL A 76 -1.90 -2.80 -8.46
CA VAL A 76 -2.63 -1.56 -8.11
C VAL A 76 -1.80 -0.58 -7.30
N GLY A 77 -0.64 -0.99 -6.76
CA GLY A 77 0.20 -0.14 -5.92
C GLY A 77 0.82 1.06 -6.66
N SER A 78 0.95 0.97 -7.99
CA SER A 78 1.49 2.08 -8.79
C SER A 78 0.93 2.04 -10.23
N PRO A 79 0.55 3.20 -10.82
CA PRO A 79 0.02 3.26 -12.19
C PRO A 79 0.94 2.66 -13.27
N PRO A 80 2.27 2.82 -13.24
CA PRO A 80 3.15 2.16 -14.21
C PRO A 80 3.02 0.63 -14.23
N ASN A 81 2.72 0.00 -13.09
CA ASN A 81 2.53 -1.44 -13.02
C ASN A 81 1.33 -1.88 -13.87
N ALA A 82 0.23 -1.14 -13.78
CA ALA A 82 -0.98 -1.42 -14.55
C ALA A 82 -0.73 -1.28 -16.07
N ILE A 83 0.07 -0.31 -16.49
CA ILE A 83 0.45 -0.10 -17.90
C ILE A 83 1.26 -1.30 -18.39
N VAL A 84 2.29 -1.70 -17.67
CA VAL A 84 3.14 -2.85 -18.04
C VAL A 84 2.31 -4.13 -18.05
N ALA A 85 1.51 -4.38 -17.02
CA ALA A 85 0.65 -5.56 -16.95
C ALA A 85 -0.36 -5.62 -18.10
N SER A 86 -0.98 -4.49 -18.47
CA SER A 86 -1.91 -4.41 -19.59
C SER A 86 -1.23 -4.78 -20.93
N ASN A 87 -0.03 -4.25 -21.19
CA ASN A 87 0.73 -4.55 -22.40
C ASN A 87 1.21 -6.00 -22.49
N LEU A 88 1.50 -6.62 -21.34
CA LEU A 88 1.95 -8.00 -21.24
C LEU A 88 0.81 -8.99 -20.98
N HIS A 89 -0.44 -8.53 -20.92
CA HIS A 89 -1.65 -9.31 -20.59
C HIS A 89 -1.54 -10.09 -19.27
N LEU A 90 -0.85 -9.50 -18.26
CA LEU A 90 -0.69 -10.10 -16.95
C LEU A 90 -1.92 -9.82 -16.08
N THR A 91 -2.36 -10.86 -15.36
CA THR A 91 -3.36 -10.74 -14.30
C THR A 91 -2.73 -10.18 -13.02
N PHE A 92 -3.56 -9.83 -12.03
CA PHE A 92 -3.09 -9.43 -10.70
C PHE A 92 -2.22 -10.53 -10.05
N SER A 93 -2.63 -11.81 -10.18
CA SER A 93 -1.89 -12.96 -9.66
C SER A 93 -0.53 -13.12 -10.34
N ASP A 94 -0.47 -12.95 -11.66
CA ASP A 94 0.79 -13.05 -12.41
C ASP A 94 1.77 -11.97 -11.95
N TRP A 95 1.27 -10.73 -11.75
CA TRP A 95 2.10 -9.63 -11.25
C TRP A 95 2.72 -9.93 -9.89
N LEU A 96 1.96 -10.54 -8.96
CA LEU A 96 2.47 -10.88 -7.63
C LEU A 96 3.70 -11.78 -7.66
N TRP A 97 3.79 -12.72 -8.61
CA TRP A 97 4.94 -13.60 -8.77
C TRP A 97 6.24 -12.85 -9.09
N TYR A 98 6.15 -11.69 -9.71
CA TYR A 98 7.30 -10.84 -10.02
C TYR A 98 7.47 -9.71 -9.00
N GLY A 99 6.41 -9.02 -8.66
CA GLY A 99 6.44 -7.82 -7.82
C GLY A 99 6.82 -8.11 -6.37
N LEU A 100 6.24 -9.15 -5.75
CA LEU A 100 6.54 -9.50 -4.36
C LEU A 100 8.01 -9.90 -4.12
N PRO A 101 8.62 -10.81 -4.90
CA PRO A 101 10.03 -11.14 -4.71
C PRO A 101 10.94 -9.93 -4.87
N ILE A 102 10.70 -9.09 -5.87
CA ILE A 102 11.48 -7.87 -6.09
C ILE A 102 11.35 -6.93 -4.88
N MET A 103 10.14 -6.69 -4.39
CA MET A 103 9.90 -5.86 -3.21
C MET A 103 10.62 -6.42 -1.97
N ILE A 104 10.52 -7.75 -1.72
CA ILE A 104 11.15 -8.41 -0.57
C ILE A 104 12.68 -8.29 -0.62
N ILE A 105 13.28 -8.32 -1.80
CA ILE A 105 14.74 -8.16 -1.98
C ILE A 105 15.14 -6.69 -1.84
N LEU A 106 14.40 -5.77 -2.45
CA LEU A 106 14.74 -4.35 -2.47
C LEU A 106 14.59 -3.69 -1.10
N MET A 107 13.62 -4.13 -0.28
CA MET A 107 13.40 -3.55 1.05
C MET A 107 14.63 -3.65 1.97
N PRO A 108 15.22 -4.83 2.23
CA PRO A 108 16.42 -4.92 3.05
C PRO A 108 17.64 -4.26 2.40
N LEU A 109 17.76 -4.27 1.07
CA LEU A 109 18.84 -3.56 0.36
C LEU A 109 18.73 -2.05 0.59
N MET A 110 17.54 -1.49 0.48
CA MET A 110 17.26 -0.07 0.76
C MET A 110 17.62 0.28 2.20
N VAL A 111 17.12 -0.50 3.17
CA VAL A 111 17.40 -0.28 4.60
C VAL A 111 18.89 -0.35 4.86
N GLY A 112 19.59 -1.36 4.32
CA GLY A 112 21.05 -1.53 4.47
C GLY A 112 21.83 -0.37 3.86
N THR A 113 21.45 0.07 2.66
CA THR A 113 22.09 1.22 1.98
C THR A 113 21.92 2.50 2.79
N LEU A 114 20.69 2.82 3.21
CA LEU A 114 20.42 3.99 4.03
C LEU A 114 21.16 3.92 5.38
N PHE A 115 21.23 2.73 5.98
CA PHE A 115 21.95 2.53 7.25
C PHE A 115 23.45 2.77 7.11
N ILE A 116 24.07 2.30 6.03
CA ILE A 116 25.49 2.51 5.75
C ILE A 116 25.80 3.98 5.48
N VAL A 117 24.93 4.66 4.70
CA VAL A 117 25.12 6.06 4.30
C VAL A 117 24.92 7.00 5.48
N PHE A 118 23.81 6.88 6.19
CA PHE A 118 23.43 7.84 7.24
C PHE A 118 23.90 7.46 8.65
N LYS A 119 24.24 6.18 8.89
CA LYS A 119 24.69 5.68 10.18
C LYS A 119 23.80 6.15 11.35
N PRO A 120 22.48 5.90 11.29
CA PRO A 120 21.51 6.42 12.25
C PRO A 120 21.78 5.83 13.66
N LYS A 121 21.52 6.62 14.70
CA LYS A 121 21.61 6.14 16.08
C LYS A 121 20.24 5.59 16.51
N LEU A 122 20.03 4.29 16.34
CA LEU A 122 18.76 3.61 16.60
C LEU A 122 18.71 2.90 17.98
N ASN A 123 19.75 3.03 18.81
CA ASN A 123 19.81 2.37 20.12
C ASN A 123 19.01 3.08 21.22
N LEU A 124 18.23 4.10 20.85
CA LEU A 124 17.43 4.88 21.79
C LEU A 124 16.16 4.10 22.17
N ARG A 125 15.83 4.16 23.46
CA ARG A 125 14.60 3.58 24.01
C ARG A 125 13.59 4.71 24.23
N PHE A 126 12.35 4.50 23.82
CA PHE A 126 11.27 5.46 24.03
C PHE A 126 10.05 4.76 24.65
N GLU A 127 9.24 5.55 25.37
CA GLU A 127 7.97 5.08 25.89
C GLU A 127 6.93 5.10 24.78
N GLN A 128 6.30 3.96 24.53
CA GLN A 128 5.22 3.84 23.56
C GLN A 128 3.87 4.02 24.28
N ASN A 129 3.17 5.07 23.95
CA ASN A 129 1.75 5.22 24.28
C ASN A 129 0.93 4.77 23.07
N PHE A 130 0.44 3.54 23.10
CA PHE A 130 -0.51 3.07 22.10
C PHE A 130 -1.93 3.51 22.51
N GLU A 131 -2.53 4.40 21.76
CA GLU A 131 -3.98 4.59 21.84
C GLU A 131 -4.66 3.39 21.21
N ARG A 132 -5.57 2.76 21.93
CA ARG A 132 -6.39 1.67 21.40
C ARG A 132 -7.39 2.25 20.41
N ILE A 133 -7.30 1.79 19.16
CA ILE A 133 -8.26 2.14 18.12
C ILE A 133 -9.56 1.39 18.42
N GLU A 134 -10.63 2.10 18.77
CA GLU A 134 -11.94 1.49 18.93
C GLU A 134 -12.47 0.99 17.59
N MET A 135 -12.74 -0.30 17.52
CA MET A 135 -13.30 -0.96 16.35
C MET A 135 -14.81 -0.75 16.32
N ASN A 136 -15.29 0.14 15.45
CA ASN A 136 -16.71 0.31 15.24
C ASN A 136 -17.17 -0.51 14.00
N GLY A 137 -18.49 -0.71 13.84
CA GLY A 137 -19.05 -1.54 12.76
C GLY A 137 -18.64 -1.10 11.36
N GLN A 138 -18.51 0.20 11.10
CA GLN A 138 -18.07 0.71 9.79
C GLN A 138 -16.62 0.35 9.48
N ARG A 139 -15.73 0.43 10.49
CA ARG A 139 -14.32 0.04 10.32
C ARG A 139 -14.18 -1.45 10.03
N VAL A 140 -14.95 -2.28 10.75
CA VAL A 140 -14.99 -3.73 10.49
C VAL A 140 -15.51 -4.01 9.08
N LEU A 141 -16.59 -3.36 8.67
CA LEU A 141 -17.15 -3.50 7.32
C LEU A 141 -16.14 -3.12 6.24
N THR A 142 -15.43 -1.99 6.41
CA THR A 142 -14.36 -1.56 5.49
C THR A 142 -13.26 -2.61 5.37
N LEU A 143 -12.80 -3.17 6.48
CA LEU A 143 -11.77 -4.21 6.49
C LEU A 143 -12.26 -5.50 5.82
N VAL A 144 -13.52 -5.88 6.03
CA VAL A 144 -14.12 -7.05 5.39
C VAL A 144 -14.21 -6.86 3.88
N ILE A 145 -14.74 -5.71 3.42
CA ILE A 145 -14.83 -5.39 1.99
C ILE A 145 -13.43 -5.42 1.36
N PHE A 146 -12.46 -4.73 1.98
CA PHE A 146 -11.07 -4.73 1.51
C PHE A 146 -10.49 -6.14 1.43
N GLY A 147 -10.65 -6.94 2.48
CA GLY A 147 -10.15 -8.32 2.53
C GLY A 147 -10.76 -9.21 1.43
N VAL A 148 -12.07 -9.09 1.18
CA VAL A 148 -12.74 -9.85 0.12
C VAL A 148 -12.22 -9.44 -1.26
N ILE A 149 -12.06 -8.14 -1.52
CA ILE A 149 -11.53 -7.64 -2.81
C ILE A 149 -10.10 -8.12 -3.02
N ALA A 150 -9.25 -7.99 -2.01
CA ALA A 150 -7.86 -8.45 -2.06
C ALA A 150 -7.78 -9.96 -2.35
N LEU A 151 -8.62 -10.77 -1.70
CA LEU A 151 -8.72 -12.21 -1.97
C LEU A 151 -9.19 -12.49 -3.40
N CYS A 152 -10.19 -11.76 -3.90
CA CYS A 152 -10.65 -11.90 -5.29
C CYS A 152 -9.51 -11.62 -6.29
N TRP A 153 -8.68 -10.63 -6.04
CA TRP A 153 -7.54 -10.31 -6.89
C TRP A 153 -6.40 -11.33 -6.79
N VAL A 154 -6.00 -11.69 -5.57
CA VAL A 154 -4.93 -12.69 -5.35
C VAL A 154 -5.28 -14.04 -5.96
N PHE A 155 -6.55 -14.44 -5.88
CA PHE A 155 -7.05 -15.72 -6.41
C PHE A 155 -7.81 -15.56 -7.73
N SER A 156 -7.60 -14.46 -8.48
CA SER A 156 -8.33 -14.18 -9.71
C SER A 156 -8.25 -15.30 -10.74
N SER A 157 -7.08 -15.93 -10.88
CA SER A 157 -6.86 -17.06 -11.79
C SER A 157 -7.71 -18.29 -11.47
N TYR A 158 -8.09 -18.49 -10.20
CA TYR A 158 -8.96 -19.59 -9.76
C TYR A 158 -10.44 -19.19 -9.74
N ILE A 159 -10.74 -17.97 -9.31
CA ILE A 159 -12.11 -17.48 -9.10
C ILE A 159 -12.77 -17.16 -10.46
N ASN A 160 -12.05 -16.59 -11.41
CA ASN A 160 -12.60 -16.21 -12.71
C ASN A 160 -13.23 -17.39 -13.48
N PRO A 161 -12.59 -18.56 -13.64
CA PRO A 161 -13.22 -19.71 -14.28
C PRO A 161 -14.49 -20.20 -13.57
N ILE A 162 -14.48 -20.20 -12.22
CA ILE A 162 -15.62 -20.62 -11.42
C ILE A 162 -16.81 -19.70 -11.65
N ILE A 163 -16.60 -18.39 -11.55
CA ILE A 163 -17.64 -17.39 -11.77
C ILE A 163 -18.17 -17.46 -13.21
N SER A 164 -17.27 -17.54 -14.19
CA SER A 164 -17.65 -17.67 -15.60
C SER A 164 -18.52 -18.89 -15.84
N GLY A 165 -18.20 -20.03 -15.22
CA GLY A 165 -18.98 -21.25 -15.29
C GLY A 165 -20.38 -21.12 -14.66
N VAL A 166 -20.48 -20.48 -13.49
CA VAL A 166 -21.77 -20.24 -12.81
C VAL A 166 -22.70 -19.35 -13.65
N PHE A 167 -22.15 -18.35 -14.32
CA PHE A 167 -22.91 -17.46 -15.20
C PHE A 167 -23.08 -18.01 -16.64
N GLY A 168 -22.62 -19.22 -16.91
CA GLY A 168 -22.77 -19.85 -18.24
C GLY A 168 -22.01 -19.13 -19.36
N LEU A 169 -20.94 -18.42 -19.02
CA LEU A 169 -20.12 -17.71 -20.00
C LEU A 169 -19.23 -18.71 -20.77
N ALA A 170 -19.21 -18.59 -22.10
CA ALA A 170 -18.39 -19.46 -22.95
C ALA A 170 -16.87 -19.25 -22.80
N LYS A 171 -16.46 -18.12 -22.22
CA LYS A 171 -15.06 -17.75 -21.95
C LYS A 171 -14.95 -17.07 -20.60
N ASN A 172 -13.76 -17.12 -20.02
CA ASN A 172 -13.43 -16.35 -18.81
C ASN A 172 -13.63 -14.85 -19.04
N ILE A 173 -13.96 -14.10 -17.96
CA ILE A 173 -14.10 -12.66 -17.98
C ILE A 173 -12.75 -12.04 -18.30
N GLY A 174 -12.62 -11.35 -19.45
CA GLY A 174 -11.32 -10.87 -19.95
C GLY A 174 -10.64 -9.81 -19.06
N SER A 175 -11.41 -9.03 -18.31
CA SER A 175 -10.89 -8.01 -17.39
C SER A 175 -11.46 -8.21 -15.99
N PHE A 176 -11.34 -9.42 -15.46
CA PHE A 176 -11.91 -9.83 -14.17
C PHE A 176 -11.52 -8.89 -13.04
N ASP A 177 -10.23 -8.53 -12.94
CA ASP A 177 -9.71 -7.66 -11.89
C ASP A 177 -10.35 -6.26 -11.93
N SER A 178 -10.61 -5.73 -13.13
CA SER A 178 -11.31 -4.45 -13.32
C SER A 178 -12.79 -4.53 -12.94
N VAL A 179 -13.45 -5.65 -13.25
CA VAL A 179 -14.84 -5.89 -12.84
C VAL A 179 -14.94 -5.94 -11.32
N VAL A 180 -14.03 -6.64 -10.64
CA VAL A 180 -13.96 -6.68 -9.18
C VAL A 180 -13.76 -5.29 -8.59
N ALA A 181 -12.87 -4.46 -9.18
CA ALA A 181 -12.63 -3.08 -8.73
C ALA A 181 -13.90 -2.20 -8.87
N LEU A 182 -14.61 -2.29 -9.99
CA LEU A 182 -15.86 -1.55 -10.20
C LEU A 182 -16.97 -1.98 -9.23
N LEU A 183 -17.13 -3.28 -9.02
CA LEU A 183 -18.08 -3.82 -8.03
C LEU A 183 -17.73 -3.35 -6.62
N ALA A 184 -16.44 -3.32 -6.27
CA ALA A 184 -15.97 -2.79 -5.00
C ALA A 184 -16.38 -1.33 -4.80
N ALA A 185 -16.20 -0.48 -5.81
CA ALA A 185 -16.59 0.93 -5.75
C ALA A 185 -18.10 1.07 -5.53
N VAL A 186 -18.93 0.28 -6.24
CA VAL A 186 -20.38 0.26 -6.06
C VAL A 186 -20.75 -0.19 -4.64
N ILE A 187 -20.15 -1.25 -4.12
CA ILE A 187 -20.42 -1.75 -2.76
C ILE A 187 -20.05 -0.71 -1.70
N ILE A 188 -18.89 -0.07 -1.80
CA ILE A 188 -18.43 0.96 -0.86
C ILE A 188 -19.40 2.15 -0.84
N CYS A 189 -19.86 2.60 -2.01
CA CYS A 189 -20.84 3.67 -2.09
C CYS A 189 -22.22 3.26 -1.54
N SER A 190 -22.68 2.04 -1.86
CA SER A 190 -24.00 1.55 -1.46
C SER A 190 -24.10 1.27 0.04
N THR A 191 -23.00 0.83 0.66
CA THR A 191 -22.95 0.54 2.10
C THR A 191 -22.72 1.78 2.95
N GLY A 192 -22.49 2.94 2.33
CA GLY A 192 -22.24 4.20 3.04
C GLY A 192 -20.89 4.25 3.79
N VAL A 193 -19.97 3.35 3.45
CA VAL A 193 -18.59 3.35 3.98
C VAL A 193 -17.86 4.61 3.53
N ALA A 194 -18.07 5.01 2.26
CA ALA A 194 -17.62 6.30 1.76
C ALA A 194 -18.73 6.92 0.91
N ASN A 195 -18.90 8.25 0.98
CA ASN A 195 -19.80 8.95 0.10
C ASN A 195 -19.09 9.42 -1.18
N TRP A 196 -19.88 9.69 -2.23
CA TRP A 196 -19.33 10.09 -3.53
C TRP A 196 -18.42 11.32 -3.45
N LYS A 197 -18.74 12.29 -2.61
CA LYS A 197 -17.94 13.50 -2.43
C LYS A 197 -16.55 13.16 -1.87
N GLN A 198 -16.47 12.29 -0.88
CA GLN A 198 -15.18 11.83 -0.31
C GLN A 198 -14.33 11.09 -1.35
N ILE A 199 -14.96 10.23 -2.17
CA ILE A 199 -14.27 9.53 -3.26
C ILE A 199 -13.76 10.53 -4.29
N GLN A 200 -14.59 11.48 -4.69
CA GLN A 200 -14.23 12.50 -5.67
C GLN A 200 -13.06 13.38 -5.20
N GLU A 201 -13.05 13.78 -3.95
CA GLU A 201 -11.99 14.62 -3.36
C GLU A 201 -10.69 13.86 -3.11
N SER A 202 -10.76 12.57 -2.81
CA SER A 202 -9.58 11.74 -2.51
C SER A 202 -8.96 11.06 -3.75
N THR A 203 -9.66 11.09 -4.88
CA THR A 203 -9.19 10.46 -6.13
C THR A 203 -8.39 11.45 -6.96
N ASP A 204 -7.19 11.04 -7.36
CA ASP A 204 -6.36 11.82 -8.30
C ASP A 204 -6.87 11.64 -9.74
N TRP A 205 -7.88 12.42 -10.11
CA TRP A 205 -8.48 12.40 -11.44
C TRP A 205 -7.48 12.75 -12.55
N GLY A 206 -6.49 13.60 -12.25
CA GLY A 206 -5.44 13.97 -13.21
C GLY A 206 -4.60 12.75 -13.61
N VAL A 207 -4.18 11.96 -12.63
CA VAL A 207 -3.45 10.71 -12.86
C VAL A 207 -4.30 9.72 -13.65
N LEU A 208 -5.58 9.53 -13.29
CA LEU A 208 -6.49 8.65 -14.02
C LEU A 208 -6.65 9.05 -15.49
N MET A 209 -6.88 10.32 -15.77
CA MET A 209 -7.02 10.83 -17.14
C MET A 209 -5.73 10.74 -17.93
N LEU A 210 -4.59 11.04 -17.31
CA LEU A 210 -3.28 10.98 -17.97
C LEU A 210 -2.96 9.54 -18.40
N PHE A 211 -3.10 8.57 -17.50
CA PHE A 211 -2.78 7.18 -17.80
C PHE A 211 -3.84 6.51 -18.68
N GLY A 212 -5.13 6.78 -18.45
CA GLY A 212 -6.21 6.27 -19.30
C GLY A 212 -6.09 6.80 -20.73
N GLY A 213 -5.82 8.08 -20.91
CA GLY A 213 -5.55 8.68 -22.21
C GLY A 213 -4.29 8.13 -22.88
N GLY A 214 -3.20 7.96 -22.10
CA GLY A 214 -1.96 7.38 -22.59
C GLY A 214 -2.12 5.94 -23.09
N LEU A 215 -2.83 5.10 -22.34
CA LEU A 215 -3.14 3.72 -22.75
C LEU A 215 -4.00 3.68 -24.03
N THR A 216 -5.00 4.56 -24.12
CA THR A 216 -5.86 4.64 -25.32
C THR A 216 -5.06 5.05 -26.56
N LEU A 217 -4.19 6.05 -26.44
CA LEU A 217 -3.32 6.50 -27.53
C LEU A 217 -2.29 5.45 -27.96
N SER A 218 -1.81 4.63 -27.03
CA SER A 218 -0.85 3.56 -27.34
C SER A 218 -1.48 2.35 -28.01
N ALA A 219 -2.81 2.23 -27.97
CA ALA A 219 -3.56 1.11 -28.59
C ALA A 219 -4.01 1.40 -30.04
N VAL A 220 -3.77 2.63 -30.54
CA VAL A 220 -4.02 3.07 -31.91
C VAL A 220 -2.74 3.00 -32.73
#